data_501e87cc1a075a71ef7de1b140dda5c7
#
_entry.id   501e87cc1a075a71ef7de1b140dda5c7
#
_cell.length_a   1.000
_cell.length_b   1.000
_cell.length_c   1.000
_cell.angle_alpha   90.00
_cell.angle_beta   90.00
_cell.angle_gamma   90.00
#
_symmetry.space_group_name_H-M   'P 1'
#
loop_
_entity.id
_entity.type
_entity.pdbx_description
1 polymer ?
#
loop_
_entity_poly.entity_id
_entity_poly.type
_entity_poly.pdbx_seq_one_letter_code
_entity_poly.pdbx_strand_id
1 'polypeptide(L)'
;MKDRVWIVKRRDPPPPPPPKRSSLGFFKRSLRKQEVAAVRTGDSSPVPTGSFHRRSMRRAWRQFHEGSLSHWTTTIIIALALTIYGAFSLLLTNVQTVMESWRGENVVTVFLQPKASKELMEEVEKKLAAKVGTLRLVPPEEAMERLKNMLSSEANVLAELDENPLPYSLEFNMSQEDSPSLEKLMGEINQWQGVDGVSYDRQWAKRLDTVIQVFRYGGMVFSFLLLSVVALIISNTIKLTIMARSNELEVMRFMGATDAFIKTPFIYEGILQGVLGAILALGLTTLLWLGAREVVTELGRAFALNLFLHPLPYPHLAFILALGILLGLTGALISVSRFLKV
;
A
#
# COMPACT_ATOMS: atom_id res chain seq x y z
N MET A 1 -68.04 -8.19 74.63
CA MET A 1 -66.86 -7.53 74.12
C MET A 1 -66.93 -7.70 72.63
N LYS A 2 -67.12 -6.58 71.88
CA LYS A 2 -67.34 -6.59 70.41
C LYS A 2 -66.05 -6.35 69.68
N ASP A 3 -65.58 -7.30 68.92
CA ASP A 3 -64.41 -7.18 68.06
C ASP A 3 -64.79 -6.37 66.81
N ARG A 4 -64.14 -5.21 66.61
CA ARG A 4 -64.31 -4.41 65.39
C ARG A 4 -63.22 -4.87 64.39
N VAL A 5 -63.69 -5.56 63.37
CA VAL A 5 -62.83 -5.91 62.19
C VAL A 5 -62.73 -4.62 61.29
N TRP A 6 -61.57 -4.10 61.18
CA TRP A 6 -61.29 -3.02 60.23
C TRP A 6 -61.06 -3.60 58.82
N ILE A 7 -62.01 -3.39 57.90
CA ILE A 7 -61.87 -3.68 56.50
C ILE A 7 -61.04 -2.58 55.85
N VAL A 8 -59.76 -2.82 55.58
CA VAL A 8 -58.87 -1.94 54.77
C VAL A 8 -59.32 -2.10 53.33
N LYS A 9 -59.99 -1.08 52.79
CA LYS A 9 -60.39 -0.99 51.40
C LYS A 9 -59.12 -0.76 50.58
N ARG A 10 -58.59 -1.78 49.86
CA ARG A 10 -57.45 -1.59 48.90
C ARG A 10 -57.89 -0.62 47.84
N ARG A 11 -57.12 0.49 47.67
CA ARG A 11 -57.26 1.38 46.53
C ARG A 11 -56.72 0.64 45.32
N ASP A 12 -57.49 0.55 44.24
CA ASP A 12 -57.06 0.01 42.98
C ASP A 12 -55.85 0.83 42.47
N PRO A 13 -54.85 0.19 41.91
CA PRO A 13 -53.69 0.89 41.33
C PRO A 13 -54.15 1.83 40.20
N PRO A 14 -53.51 3.00 40.06
CA PRO A 14 -53.85 3.93 38.98
C PRO A 14 -53.66 3.25 37.63
N PRO A 15 -54.48 3.57 36.61
CA PRO A 15 -54.38 3.01 35.30
C PRO A 15 -52.99 3.31 34.71
N PRO A 16 -52.39 2.38 33.93
CA PRO A 16 -51.07 2.58 33.30
C PRO A 16 -51.10 3.84 32.41
N PRO A 17 -50.01 4.61 32.37
CA PRO A 17 -49.95 5.78 31.51
C PRO A 17 -50.13 5.37 30.05
N PRO A 18 -50.77 6.23 29.22
CA PRO A 18 -50.98 5.91 27.81
C PRO A 18 -49.63 5.70 27.11
N PRO A 19 -49.52 4.73 26.19
CA PRO A 19 -48.27 4.44 25.51
C PRO A 19 -47.77 5.71 24.81
N LYS A 20 -46.50 6.07 25.06
CA LYS A 20 -45.83 7.19 24.37
C LYS A 20 -46.01 6.96 22.88
N ARG A 21 -46.59 7.94 22.18
CA ARG A 21 -46.81 7.92 20.72
C ARG A 21 -45.47 7.57 20.05
N SER A 22 -45.33 6.33 19.69
CA SER A 22 -44.13 5.78 19.06
C SER A 22 -43.90 6.45 17.71
N SER A 23 -42.67 6.60 17.34
CA SER A 23 -42.17 7.05 16.03
C SER A 23 -42.81 6.35 14.82
N LEU A 24 -43.56 5.26 15.06
CA LEU A 24 -44.37 4.56 14.05
C LEU A 24 -45.41 5.46 13.35
N GLY A 25 -45.94 6.50 14.02
CA GLY A 25 -46.91 7.42 13.41
C GLY A 25 -46.31 8.30 12.29
N PHE A 26 -45.05 8.66 12.43
CA PHE A 26 -44.35 9.46 11.40
C PHE A 26 -44.01 8.59 10.20
N PHE A 27 -43.61 7.34 10.44
CA PHE A 27 -43.25 6.38 9.39
C PHE A 27 -44.47 5.94 8.58
N LYS A 28 -45.62 5.64 9.25
CA LYS A 28 -46.91 5.37 8.57
C LYS A 28 -47.39 6.54 7.71
N ARG A 29 -47.19 7.77 8.18
CA ARG A 29 -47.56 8.97 7.40
C ARG A 29 -46.68 9.18 6.15
N SER A 30 -45.40 8.84 6.22
CA SER A 30 -44.50 8.94 5.06
C SER A 30 -44.76 7.85 4.01
N LEU A 31 -45.08 6.63 4.46
CA LEU A 31 -45.47 5.52 3.57
C LEU A 31 -46.79 5.78 2.88
N ARG A 32 -47.82 6.24 3.64
CA ARG A 32 -49.10 6.59 3.07
C ARG A 32 -49.05 7.74 2.06
N LYS A 33 -48.17 8.73 2.26
CA LYS A 33 -47.93 9.78 1.28
C LYS A 33 -47.26 9.27 0.01
N GLN A 34 -46.41 8.26 0.12
CA GLN A 34 -45.75 7.64 -1.05
C GLN A 34 -46.70 6.68 -1.79
N GLU A 35 -47.54 5.90 -1.08
CA GLU A 35 -48.57 5.07 -1.70
C GLU A 35 -49.64 5.91 -2.43
N VAL A 36 -50.13 6.97 -1.80
CA VAL A 36 -51.11 7.89 -2.43
C VAL A 36 -50.51 8.66 -3.61
N ALA A 37 -49.21 8.94 -3.60
CA ALA A 37 -48.54 9.54 -4.75
C ALA A 37 -48.32 8.54 -5.91
N ALA A 38 -48.01 7.27 -5.60
CA ALA A 38 -47.85 6.21 -6.61
C ALA A 38 -49.17 5.83 -7.28
N VAL A 39 -50.27 5.80 -6.52
CA VAL A 39 -51.64 5.52 -7.05
C VAL A 39 -52.18 6.69 -7.88
N ARG A 40 -51.75 7.91 -7.59
CA ARG A 40 -52.20 9.12 -8.34
C ARG A 40 -51.55 9.31 -9.69
N THR A 41 -50.38 8.73 -9.93
CA THR A 41 -49.65 8.99 -11.19
C THR A 41 -49.85 7.92 -12.24
N GLY A 42 -50.44 6.74 -11.92
CA GLY A 42 -50.65 5.69 -12.92
C GLY A 42 -49.38 5.27 -13.70
N ASP A 43 -48.22 5.75 -13.24
CA ASP A 43 -46.95 5.64 -13.92
C ASP A 43 -46.20 4.41 -13.37
N SER A 44 -46.36 3.30 -14.10
CA SER A 44 -45.62 2.06 -13.89
C SER A 44 -44.20 2.13 -14.45
N SER A 45 -43.64 3.31 -14.65
CA SER A 45 -42.27 3.46 -15.09
C SER A 45 -41.33 2.91 -14.01
N PRO A 46 -40.38 2.04 -14.36
CA PRO A 46 -39.40 1.51 -13.39
C PRO A 46 -38.64 2.70 -12.80
N VAL A 47 -38.61 2.77 -11.45
CA VAL A 47 -37.87 3.82 -10.73
C VAL A 47 -36.44 3.80 -11.27
N PRO A 48 -35.92 4.92 -11.83
CA PRO A 48 -34.61 4.94 -12.46
C PRO A 48 -33.56 4.47 -11.46
N THR A 49 -32.81 3.43 -11.82
CA THR A 49 -31.79 2.77 -10.99
C THR A 49 -30.79 3.76 -10.39
N GLY A 50 -30.50 4.86 -11.08
CA GLY A 50 -29.64 5.93 -10.58
C GLY A 50 -30.14 6.64 -9.32
N SER A 51 -31.48 6.74 -9.12
CA SER A 51 -32.05 7.35 -7.91
C SER A 51 -31.93 6.45 -6.70
N PHE A 52 -31.95 5.11 -6.90
CA PHE A 52 -31.80 4.11 -5.85
C PHE A 52 -30.39 4.12 -5.25
N HIS A 53 -29.34 4.08 -6.09
CA HIS A 53 -27.94 4.12 -5.65
C HIS A 53 -27.61 5.43 -4.92
N ARG A 54 -28.09 6.57 -5.44
CA ARG A 54 -27.89 7.89 -4.80
C ARG A 54 -28.56 7.96 -3.42
N ARG A 55 -29.74 7.38 -3.27
CA ARG A 55 -30.46 7.31 -1.98
C ARG A 55 -29.75 6.37 -1.00
N SER A 56 -29.28 5.22 -1.46
CA SER A 56 -28.52 4.27 -0.64
C SER A 56 -27.20 4.86 -0.14
N MET A 57 -26.46 5.57 -1.01
CA MET A 57 -25.23 6.30 -0.63
C MET A 57 -25.51 7.38 0.42
N ARG A 58 -26.56 8.19 0.22
CA ARG A 58 -26.93 9.25 1.17
C ARG A 58 -27.41 8.68 2.51
N ARG A 59 -28.05 7.51 2.52
CA ARG A 59 -28.40 6.77 3.74
C ARG A 59 -27.14 6.26 4.46
N ALA A 60 -26.23 5.63 3.74
CA ALA A 60 -24.94 5.16 4.29
C ALA A 60 -24.16 6.31 4.93
N TRP A 61 -24.08 7.46 4.27
CA TRP A 61 -23.43 8.65 4.82
C TRP A 61 -24.07 9.17 6.10
N ARG A 62 -25.41 9.25 6.14
CA ARG A 62 -26.13 9.69 7.34
C ARG A 62 -25.96 8.70 8.49
N GLN A 63 -26.03 7.39 8.20
CA GLN A 63 -25.83 6.33 9.17
C GLN A 63 -24.42 6.34 9.74
N PHE A 64 -23.42 6.65 8.92
CA PHE A 64 -22.04 6.80 9.38
C PHE A 64 -21.89 7.97 10.37
N HIS A 65 -22.63 9.06 10.18
CA HIS A 65 -22.56 10.24 11.03
C HIS A 65 -23.42 10.12 12.33
N GLU A 66 -24.57 9.45 12.22
CA GLU A 66 -25.47 9.16 13.37
C GLU A 66 -25.08 7.85 14.08
N GLY A 67 -24.19 7.09 13.49
CA GLY A 67 -23.84 5.76 13.88
C GLY A 67 -22.77 5.67 14.95
N SER A 68 -22.88 4.63 15.70
CA SER A 68 -22.10 4.07 16.77
C SER A 68 -20.58 4.27 16.58
N LEU A 69 -19.87 4.46 17.70
CA LEU A 69 -18.40 4.44 17.83
C LEU A 69 -17.75 3.28 17.05
N SER A 70 -18.51 2.18 16.83
CA SER A 70 -18.06 1.00 16.09
C SER A 70 -17.65 1.28 14.64
N HIS A 71 -18.30 2.20 13.92
CA HIS A 71 -17.95 2.52 12.53
C HIS A 71 -16.64 3.29 12.46
N TRP A 72 -16.43 4.23 13.39
CA TRP A 72 -15.20 4.98 13.48
C TRP A 72 -14.01 4.11 13.87
N THR A 73 -14.18 3.22 14.85
CA THR A 73 -13.12 2.28 15.25
C THR A 73 -12.71 1.38 14.10
N THR A 74 -13.66 0.85 13.33
CA THR A 74 -13.36 0.04 12.14
C THR A 74 -12.63 0.85 11.07
N THR A 75 -13.08 2.08 10.80
CA THR A 75 -12.39 2.97 9.83
C THR A 75 -10.97 3.29 10.25
N ILE A 76 -10.72 3.54 11.53
CA ILE A 76 -9.38 3.78 12.09
C ILE A 76 -8.51 2.52 11.95
N ILE A 77 -9.05 1.33 12.21
CA ILE A 77 -8.30 0.07 12.05
C ILE A 77 -7.93 -0.14 10.59
N ILE A 78 -8.84 0.11 9.65
CA ILE A 78 -8.55 0.06 8.21
C ILE A 78 -7.44 1.08 7.86
N ALA A 79 -7.55 2.31 8.37
CA ALA A 79 -6.57 3.36 8.13
C ALA A 79 -5.19 2.98 8.64
N LEU A 80 -5.08 2.47 9.87
CA LEU A 80 -3.81 2.03 10.46
C LEU A 80 -3.19 0.87 9.67
N ALA A 81 -3.98 -0.12 9.30
CA ALA A 81 -3.49 -1.25 8.53
C ALA A 81 -2.97 -0.84 7.14
N LEU A 82 -3.71 0.01 6.44
CA LEU A 82 -3.28 0.55 5.16
C LEU A 82 -2.09 1.52 5.29
N THR A 83 -1.97 2.22 6.42
CA THR A 83 -0.78 3.05 6.74
C THR A 83 0.46 2.19 6.94
N ILE A 84 0.34 1.05 7.64
CA ILE A 84 1.44 0.09 7.80
C ILE A 84 1.87 -0.44 6.44
N TYR A 85 0.92 -0.80 5.57
CA TYR A 85 1.22 -1.19 4.20
C TYR A 85 1.92 -0.06 3.42
N GLY A 86 1.41 1.18 3.53
CA GLY A 86 1.97 2.37 2.88
C GLY A 86 3.39 2.67 3.36
N ALA A 87 3.64 2.60 4.66
CA ALA A 87 4.95 2.79 5.27
C ALA A 87 5.96 1.71 4.81
N PHE A 88 5.52 0.46 4.76
CA PHE A 88 6.34 -0.64 4.24
C PHE A 88 6.67 -0.47 2.75
N SER A 89 5.67 -0.07 1.95
CA SER A 89 5.86 0.22 0.53
C SER A 89 6.82 1.41 0.32
N LEU A 90 6.70 2.46 1.14
CA LEU A 90 7.59 3.61 1.15
C LEU A 90 9.04 3.18 1.44
N LEU A 91 9.23 2.35 2.47
CA LEU A 91 10.54 1.81 2.84
C LEU A 91 11.15 1.02 1.68
N LEU A 92 10.41 0.06 1.11
CA LEU A 92 10.91 -0.78 0.01
C LEU A 92 11.30 0.05 -1.21
N THR A 93 10.46 1.01 -1.61
CA THR A 93 10.74 1.87 -2.77
C THR A 93 12.01 2.69 -2.56
N ASN A 94 12.19 3.26 -1.37
CA ASN A 94 13.38 4.07 -1.08
C ASN A 94 14.64 3.21 -0.93
N VAL A 95 14.55 2.04 -0.32
CA VAL A 95 15.68 1.09 -0.29
C VAL A 95 16.09 0.72 -1.71
N GLN A 96 15.16 0.43 -2.61
CA GLN A 96 15.47 0.15 -4.01
C GLN A 96 16.19 1.32 -4.69
N THR A 97 15.71 2.54 -4.50
CA THR A 97 16.35 3.75 -5.08
C THR A 97 17.76 3.95 -4.55
N VAL A 98 17.99 3.79 -3.24
CA VAL A 98 19.33 3.89 -2.66
C VAL A 98 20.24 2.79 -3.21
N MET A 99 19.73 1.58 -3.36
CA MET A 99 20.51 0.47 -3.91
C MET A 99 20.81 0.65 -5.39
N GLU A 100 19.88 1.23 -6.16
CA GLU A 100 20.12 1.60 -7.56
C GLU A 100 21.21 2.68 -7.67
N SER A 101 21.22 3.65 -6.77
CA SER A 101 22.29 4.65 -6.73
C SER A 101 23.65 4.07 -6.31
N TRP A 102 23.64 3.05 -5.44
CA TRP A 102 24.87 2.35 -5.03
C TRP A 102 25.36 1.32 -6.04
N ARG A 103 24.47 0.77 -6.86
CA ARG A 103 24.88 -0.13 -7.95
C ARG A 103 25.86 0.53 -8.90
N GLY A 104 25.99 1.88 -8.88
CA GLY A 104 26.68 2.61 -9.91
C GLY A 104 26.10 2.26 -11.29
N GLU A 105 26.44 2.93 -12.33
CA GLU A 105 26.25 2.41 -13.66
C GLU A 105 26.81 0.98 -13.66
N ASN A 106 26.09 -0.02 -14.20
CA ASN A 106 26.55 -1.42 -14.31
C ASN A 106 27.86 -1.45 -15.13
N VAL A 107 28.91 -0.91 -14.53
CA VAL A 107 30.20 -0.69 -15.19
C VAL A 107 30.99 -1.98 -15.09
N VAL A 108 31.26 -2.55 -16.23
CA VAL A 108 32.26 -3.60 -16.37
C VAL A 108 33.59 -2.96 -16.62
N THR A 109 34.58 -3.23 -15.76
CA THR A 109 35.93 -2.71 -15.88
C THR A 109 36.87 -3.81 -16.39
N VAL A 110 37.45 -3.59 -17.53
CA VAL A 110 38.48 -4.44 -18.11
C VAL A 110 39.84 -3.83 -17.83
N PHE A 111 40.63 -4.47 -16.99
CA PHE A 111 42.01 -4.02 -16.70
C PHE A 111 42.95 -4.51 -17.80
N LEU A 112 43.76 -3.57 -18.31
CA LEU A 112 44.76 -3.87 -19.29
C LEU A 112 46.10 -4.18 -18.59
N GLN A 113 46.94 -4.98 -19.25
CA GLN A 113 48.26 -5.29 -18.69
C GLN A 113 49.10 -4.02 -18.51
N PRO A 114 49.80 -3.83 -17.39
CA PRO A 114 50.58 -2.60 -17.10
C PRO A 114 51.65 -2.25 -18.15
N LYS A 115 52.09 -3.21 -18.92
CA LYS A 115 53.11 -3.07 -19.98
C LYS A 115 52.58 -3.33 -21.38
N ALA A 116 51.26 -3.26 -21.59
CA ALA A 116 50.70 -3.38 -22.93
C ALA A 116 51.16 -2.25 -23.86
N SER A 117 51.53 -2.59 -25.08
CA SER A 117 51.88 -1.58 -26.08
C SER A 117 50.66 -0.76 -26.48
N LYS A 118 50.83 0.46 -26.95
CA LYS A 118 49.72 1.31 -27.39
C LYS A 118 48.88 0.65 -28.47
N GLU A 119 49.56 -0.06 -29.41
CA GLU A 119 48.89 -0.80 -30.50
C GLU A 119 47.97 -1.91 -29.94
N LEU A 120 48.43 -2.60 -28.89
CA LEU A 120 47.65 -3.68 -28.26
C LEU A 120 46.45 -3.11 -27.49
N MET A 121 46.60 -1.96 -26.82
CA MET A 121 45.50 -1.27 -26.17
C MET A 121 44.41 -0.83 -27.16
N GLU A 122 44.80 -0.22 -28.28
CA GLU A 122 43.89 0.20 -29.35
C GLU A 122 43.21 -1.00 -30.01
N GLU A 123 43.87 -2.15 -30.13
CA GLU A 123 43.28 -3.38 -30.66
C GLU A 123 42.22 -3.91 -29.71
N VAL A 124 42.48 -3.97 -28.40
CA VAL A 124 41.52 -4.40 -27.39
C VAL A 124 40.34 -3.44 -27.34
N GLU A 125 40.56 -2.14 -27.34
CA GLU A 125 39.52 -1.10 -27.37
C GLU A 125 38.62 -1.28 -28.58
N LYS A 126 39.17 -1.44 -29.79
CA LYS A 126 38.44 -1.60 -31.03
C LYS A 126 37.63 -2.90 -31.07
N LYS A 127 38.19 -4.00 -30.57
CA LYS A 127 37.47 -5.29 -30.43
C LYS A 127 36.32 -5.21 -29.43
N LEU A 128 36.54 -4.50 -28.32
CA LEU A 128 35.52 -4.34 -27.28
C LEU A 128 34.42 -3.40 -27.76
N ALA A 129 34.75 -2.26 -28.39
CA ALA A 129 33.80 -1.31 -28.96
C ALA A 129 32.84 -1.96 -29.97
N ALA A 130 33.35 -2.88 -30.77
CA ALA A 130 32.54 -3.62 -31.75
C ALA A 130 31.49 -4.54 -31.07
N LYS A 131 31.70 -4.96 -29.80
CA LYS A 131 30.80 -5.85 -29.07
C LYS A 131 29.84 -5.13 -28.10
N VAL A 132 30.28 -4.03 -27.49
CA VAL A 132 29.55 -3.36 -26.40
C VAL A 132 29.16 -1.90 -26.69
N GLY A 133 29.60 -1.36 -27.80
CA GLY A 133 29.27 0.00 -28.24
C GLY A 133 30.11 1.06 -27.53
N THR A 134 29.54 1.81 -26.59
CA THR A 134 30.21 2.95 -25.94
C THR A 134 31.22 2.48 -24.89
N LEU A 135 32.47 2.88 -25.04
CA LEU A 135 33.58 2.61 -24.12
C LEU A 135 34.12 3.91 -23.54
N ARG A 136 34.62 3.83 -22.32
CA ARG A 136 35.39 4.89 -21.67
C ARG A 136 36.77 4.33 -21.30
N LEU A 137 37.81 4.91 -21.84
CA LEU A 137 39.18 4.64 -21.39
C LEU A 137 39.46 5.46 -20.14
N VAL A 138 39.88 4.79 -19.07
CA VAL A 138 40.21 5.40 -17.78
C VAL A 138 41.75 5.26 -17.62
N PRO A 139 42.48 6.36 -17.65
CA PRO A 139 43.93 6.36 -17.42
C PRO A 139 44.24 6.12 -15.93
N PRO A 140 45.45 5.62 -15.61
CA PRO A 140 45.88 5.31 -14.24
C PRO A 140 45.77 6.52 -13.29
N GLU A 141 45.98 7.73 -13.77
CA GLU A 141 45.92 8.96 -12.99
C GLU A 141 44.48 9.22 -12.54
N GLU A 142 43.51 9.09 -13.45
CA GLU A 142 42.08 9.26 -13.14
C GLU A 142 41.60 8.17 -12.19
N ALA A 143 42.03 6.92 -12.39
CA ALA A 143 41.69 5.80 -11.50
C ALA A 143 42.22 6.05 -10.06
N MET A 144 43.45 6.59 -9.95
CA MET A 144 44.06 6.94 -8.65
C MET A 144 43.30 8.09 -7.97
N GLU A 145 42.91 9.12 -8.74
CA GLU A 145 42.10 10.23 -8.18
C GLU A 145 40.74 9.76 -7.66
N ARG A 146 40.08 8.91 -8.41
CA ARG A 146 38.81 8.29 -7.95
C ARG A 146 39.01 7.46 -6.66
N LEU A 147 40.10 6.68 -6.61
CA LEU A 147 40.41 5.88 -5.42
C LEU A 147 40.71 6.77 -4.20
N LYS A 148 41.46 7.86 -4.38
CA LYS A 148 41.68 8.85 -3.32
C LYS A 148 40.41 9.48 -2.82
N ASN A 149 39.47 9.83 -3.72
CA ASN A 149 38.19 10.40 -3.37
C ASN A 149 37.28 9.43 -2.63
N MET A 150 37.34 8.13 -2.94
CA MET A 150 36.59 7.06 -2.23
C MET A 150 37.14 6.82 -0.82
N LEU A 151 38.46 6.86 -0.64
CA LEU A 151 39.09 6.57 0.65
C LEU A 151 39.16 7.78 1.59
N SER A 152 38.78 8.97 1.15
CA SER A 152 38.61 10.21 1.93
C SER A 152 39.59 10.42 3.12
N SER A 153 39.39 9.66 4.21
CA SER A 153 40.18 9.73 5.46
C SER A 153 41.51 8.93 5.40
N GLU A 154 41.61 7.94 4.50
CA GLU A 154 42.79 7.05 4.37
C GLU A 154 43.62 7.37 3.12
N ALA A 155 43.34 8.47 2.43
CA ALA A 155 44.04 8.91 1.23
C ALA A 155 45.54 9.12 1.48
N ASN A 156 45.98 9.37 2.72
CA ASN A 156 47.38 9.50 3.09
C ASN A 156 48.21 8.23 2.85
N VAL A 157 47.59 7.03 2.97
CA VAL A 157 48.25 5.75 2.69
C VAL A 157 48.60 5.62 1.20
N LEU A 158 47.77 6.20 0.32
CA LEU A 158 48.03 6.20 -1.12
C LEU A 158 49.09 7.26 -1.54
N ALA A 159 49.32 8.26 -0.70
CA ALA A 159 50.35 9.27 -0.96
C ALA A 159 51.76 8.76 -0.68
N GLU A 160 51.94 7.65 0.04
CA GLU A 160 53.24 7.01 0.32
C GLU A 160 53.67 6.05 -0.80
N LEU A 161 52.86 5.86 -1.85
CA LEU A 161 53.24 5.05 -3.01
C LEU A 161 54.11 5.87 -3.96
N ASP A 162 55.34 5.41 -4.22
CA ASP A 162 56.29 6.04 -5.11
C ASP A 162 55.84 6.04 -6.59
N GLU A 163 55.10 5.01 -7.01
CA GLU A 163 54.54 4.86 -8.34
C GLU A 163 53.07 4.46 -8.31
N ASN A 164 52.31 4.90 -9.31
CA ASN A 164 50.90 4.50 -9.46
C ASN A 164 50.82 3.03 -9.90
N PRO A 165 50.29 2.12 -9.05
CA PRO A 165 50.20 0.69 -9.39
C PRO A 165 49.01 0.37 -10.30
N LEU A 166 48.10 1.33 -10.55
CA LEU A 166 46.89 1.07 -11.31
C LEU A 166 47.18 1.00 -12.82
N PRO A 167 46.63 0.01 -13.53
CA PRO A 167 46.73 -0.12 -14.96
C PRO A 167 45.72 0.79 -15.68
N TYR A 168 45.88 0.93 -17.00
CA TYR A 168 44.80 1.42 -17.86
C TYR A 168 43.61 0.51 -17.77
N SER A 169 42.41 1.06 -17.77
CA SER A 169 41.17 0.26 -17.75
C SER A 169 40.17 0.81 -18.77
N LEU A 170 39.38 -0.13 -19.33
CA LEU A 170 38.27 0.15 -20.24
C LEU A 170 36.95 -0.10 -19.47
N GLU A 171 36.16 0.95 -19.36
CA GLU A 171 34.86 0.88 -18.70
C GLU A 171 33.75 0.91 -19.75
N PHE A 172 32.72 0.05 -19.57
CA PHE A 172 31.50 0.07 -20.38
C PHE A 172 30.27 -0.27 -19.54
N ASN A 173 29.14 0.33 -19.93
CA ASN A 173 27.86 0.09 -19.29
C ASN A 173 27.10 -0.98 -20.02
N MET A 174 26.52 -1.93 -19.29
CA MET A 174 25.69 -2.99 -19.85
C MET A 174 24.36 -3.12 -19.14
N SER A 175 23.28 -3.31 -19.91
CA SER A 175 21.95 -3.47 -19.36
C SER A 175 21.80 -4.84 -18.66
N GLN A 176 20.97 -4.91 -17.61
CA GLN A 176 20.73 -6.13 -16.83
C GLN A 176 20.11 -7.29 -17.63
N GLU A 177 19.43 -6.98 -18.73
CA GLU A 177 18.76 -7.97 -19.59
C GLU A 177 19.71 -8.92 -20.29
N ASP A 178 20.99 -8.53 -20.46
CA ASP A 178 22.02 -9.31 -21.17
C ASP A 178 22.84 -10.26 -20.28
N SER A 179 22.36 -10.52 -19.07
CA SER A 179 23.12 -11.20 -18.00
C SER A 179 23.75 -12.55 -18.34
N PRO A 180 23.12 -13.50 -19.10
CA PRO A 180 23.77 -14.74 -19.50
C PRO A 180 24.81 -14.55 -20.62
N SER A 181 24.59 -13.56 -21.50
CA SER A 181 25.52 -13.19 -22.56
C SER A 181 26.75 -12.52 -21.99
N LEU A 182 26.59 -11.74 -20.91
CA LEU A 182 27.67 -11.04 -20.23
C LEU A 182 28.71 -11.99 -19.62
N GLU A 183 28.30 -13.09 -18.97
CA GLU A 183 29.26 -14.07 -18.42
C GLU A 183 30.13 -14.71 -19.50
N LYS A 184 29.54 -15.04 -20.63
CA LYS A 184 30.28 -15.56 -21.77
C LYS A 184 31.21 -14.52 -22.33
N LEU A 185 30.75 -13.28 -22.50
CA LEU A 185 31.54 -12.18 -22.99
C LEU A 185 32.74 -11.87 -22.09
N MET A 186 32.52 -11.84 -20.76
CA MET A 186 33.60 -11.65 -19.78
C MET A 186 34.63 -12.78 -19.83
N GLY A 187 34.16 -14.03 -19.96
CA GLY A 187 35.03 -15.19 -20.15
C GLY A 187 35.88 -15.11 -21.43
N GLU A 188 35.30 -14.61 -22.53
CA GLU A 188 36.01 -14.35 -23.78
C GLU A 188 37.02 -13.20 -23.62
N ILE A 189 36.62 -12.07 -23.04
CA ILE A 189 37.50 -10.89 -22.88
C ILE A 189 38.67 -11.23 -21.97
N ASN A 190 38.45 -12.00 -20.91
CA ASN A 190 39.54 -12.39 -20.00
C ASN A 190 40.64 -13.25 -20.64
N GLN A 191 40.35 -13.85 -21.82
CA GLN A 191 41.32 -14.62 -22.59
C GLN A 191 42.05 -13.80 -23.67
N TRP A 192 41.70 -12.49 -23.83
CA TRP A 192 42.31 -11.68 -24.84
C TRP A 192 43.74 -11.28 -24.44
N GLN A 193 44.62 -11.28 -25.41
CA GLN A 193 45.97 -10.81 -25.21
C GLN A 193 45.96 -9.30 -24.90
N GLY A 194 46.65 -8.88 -23.84
CA GLY A 194 46.64 -7.49 -23.36
C GLY A 194 45.66 -7.18 -22.25
N VAL A 195 44.75 -8.12 -21.92
CA VAL A 195 43.84 -8.03 -20.76
C VAL A 195 44.50 -8.71 -19.57
N ASP A 196 44.52 -8.04 -18.41
CA ASP A 196 45.00 -8.57 -17.16
C ASP A 196 43.86 -9.22 -16.36
N GLY A 197 42.68 -8.61 -16.44
CA GLY A 197 41.49 -9.14 -15.81
C GLY A 197 40.24 -8.32 -16.12
N VAL A 198 39.09 -8.94 -15.86
CA VAL A 198 37.76 -8.28 -15.98
C VAL A 198 37.12 -8.28 -14.61
N SER A 199 36.82 -7.10 -14.12
CA SER A 199 36.09 -6.92 -12.85
C SER A 199 34.64 -6.51 -13.11
N TYR A 200 33.76 -7.27 -12.51
CA TYR A 200 32.33 -6.95 -12.44
C TYR A 200 31.81 -7.36 -11.08
N ASP A 201 31.43 -6.41 -10.28
CA ASP A 201 31.00 -6.69 -8.89
C ASP A 201 29.57 -7.24 -8.84
N ARG A 202 29.43 -8.43 -9.43
CA ARG A 202 28.15 -9.14 -9.54
C ARG A 202 27.74 -9.83 -8.24
N GLN A 203 28.70 -10.26 -7.43
CA GLN A 203 28.36 -11.04 -6.23
C GLN A 203 27.64 -10.20 -5.19
N TRP A 204 28.09 -8.98 -5.00
CA TRP A 204 27.45 -8.04 -4.09
C TRP A 204 26.05 -7.64 -4.58
N ALA A 205 25.92 -7.29 -5.86
CA ALA A 205 24.62 -6.96 -6.46
C ALA A 205 23.61 -8.11 -6.35
N LYS A 206 24.03 -9.36 -6.64
CA LYS A 206 23.16 -10.55 -6.48
C LYS A 206 22.74 -10.79 -5.03
N ARG A 207 23.63 -10.61 -4.06
CA ARG A 207 23.31 -10.75 -2.65
C ARG A 207 22.26 -9.71 -2.22
N LEU A 208 22.42 -8.48 -2.67
CA LEU A 208 21.46 -7.41 -2.40
C LEU A 208 20.10 -7.71 -3.03
N ASP A 209 20.05 -8.13 -4.29
CA ASP A 209 18.80 -8.52 -4.96
C ASP A 209 18.07 -9.63 -4.19
N THR A 210 18.83 -10.62 -3.70
CA THR A 210 18.25 -11.69 -2.87
C THR A 210 17.63 -11.13 -1.59
N VAL A 211 18.33 -10.22 -0.90
CA VAL A 211 17.81 -9.58 0.31
C VAL A 211 16.54 -8.79 0.01
N ILE A 212 16.53 -7.96 -1.06
CA ILE A 212 15.33 -7.22 -1.46
C ILE A 212 14.18 -8.17 -1.78
N GLN A 213 14.43 -9.26 -2.48
CA GLN A 213 13.40 -10.24 -2.81
C GLN A 213 12.82 -10.87 -1.55
N VAL A 214 13.65 -11.26 -0.58
CA VAL A 214 13.18 -11.80 0.72
C VAL A 214 12.29 -10.78 1.43
N PHE A 215 12.71 -9.51 1.51
CA PHE A 215 11.88 -8.45 2.10
C PHE A 215 10.59 -8.24 1.32
N ARG A 216 10.62 -8.26 -0.01
CA ARG A 216 9.43 -8.11 -0.85
C ARG A 216 8.43 -9.24 -0.63
N TYR A 217 8.88 -10.50 -0.68
CA TYR A 217 8.01 -11.66 -0.44
C TYR A 217 7.48 -11.70 0.99
N GLY A 218 8.36 -11.48 1.98
CA GLY A 218 7.98 -11.39 3.38
C GLY A 218 6.94 -10.28 3.62
N GLY A 219 7.14 -9.13 3.02
CA GLY A 219 6.20 -8.02 3.08
C GLY A 219 4.86 -8.30 2.39
N MET A 220 4.86 -9.04 1.26
CA MET A 220 3.62 -9.50 0.62
C MET A 220 2.82 -10.43 1.53
N VAL A 221 3.47 -11.42 2.14
CA VAL A 221 2.83 -12.36 3.08
C VAL A 221 2.28 -11.61 4.28
N PHE A 222 3.07 -10.73 4.89
CA PHE A 222 2.66 -9.91 6.02
C PHE A 222 1.46 -9.02 5.67
N SER A 223 1.51 -8.34 4.52
CA SER A 223 0.40 -7.51 4.03
C SER A 223 -0.87 -8.33 3.81
N PHE A 224 -0.76 -9.51 3.21
CA PHE A 224 -1.91 -10.39 2.99
C PHE A 224 -2.56 -10.81 4.30
N LEU A 225 -1.77 -11.20 5.31
CA LEU A 225 -2.26 -11.55 6.64
C LEU A 225 -2.96 -10.36 7.30
N LEU A 226 -2.31 -9.20 7.29
CA LEU A 226 -2.85 -7.98 7.89
C LEU A 226 -4.19 -7.58 7.24
N LEU A 227 -4.26 -7.58 5.90
CA LEU A 227 -5.48 -7.25 5.16
C LEU A 227 -6.58 -8.27 5.39
N SER A 228 -6.23 -9.56 5.55
CA SER A 228 -7.20 -10.63 5.90
C SER A 228 -7.82 -10.39 7.28
N VAL A 229 -7.02 -10.01 8.27
CA VAL A 229 -7.52 -9.64 9.61
C VAL A 229 -8.46 -8.44 9.53
N VAL A 230 -8.10 -7.42 8.75
CA VAL A 230 -8.96 -6.23 8.55
C VAL A 230 -10.29 -6.61 7.91
N ALA A 231 -10.27 -7.45 6.88
CA ALA A 231 -11.51 -7.94 6.24
C ALA A 231 -12.42 -8.68 7.22
N LEU A 232 -11.85 -9.48 8.14
CA LEU A 232 -12.59 -10.15 9.20
C LEU A 232 -13.19 -9.15 10.19
N ILE A 233 -12.46 -8.10 10.56
CA ILE A 233 -12.96 -7.04 11.47
C ILE A 233 -14.13 -6.31 10.82
N ILE A 234 -14.01 -5.92 9.54
CA ILE A 234 -15.10 -5.29 8.78
C ILE A 234 -16.32 -6.22 8.75
N SER A 235 -16.09 -7.50 8.43
CA SER A 235 -17.17 -8.49 8.39
C SER A 235 -17.88 -8.62 9.75
N ASN A 236 -17.14 -8.62 10.86
CA ASN A 236 -17.72 -8.69 12.20
C ASN A 236 -18.50 -7.42 12.56
N THR A 237 -18.00 -6.24 12.20
CA THR A 237 -18.69 -4.96 12.43
C THR A 237 -20.03 -4.92 11.69
N ILE A 238 -20.03 -5.30 10.41
CA ILE A 238 -21.24 -5.35 9.60
C ILE A 238 -22.24 -6.39 10.15
N LYS A 239 -21.74 -7.55 10.63
CA LYS A 239 -22.58 -8.53 11.33
C LYS A 239 -23.29 -7.91 12.52
N LEU A 240 -22.57 -7.20 13.38
CA LEU A 240 -23.16 -6.54 14.55
C LEU A 240 -24.19 -5.50 14.13
N THR A 241 -23.94 -4.74 13.06
CA THR A 241 -24.90 -3.79 12.51
C THR A 241 -26.17 -4.46 12.01
N ILE A 242 -26.04 -5.60 11.30
CA ILE A 242 -27.18 -6.40 10.85
C ILE A 242 -27.99 -6.92 12.06
N MET A 243 -27.31 -7.45 13.08
CA MET A 243 -27.98 -7.97 14.29
C MET A 243 -28.70 -6.86 15.07
N ALA A 244 -28.10 -5.68 15.19
CA ALA A 244 -28.71 -4.53 15.86
C ALA A 244 -30.00 -4.03 15.16
N ARG A 245 -30.15 -4.33 13.84
CA ARG A 245 -31.30 -3.92 13.03
C ARG A 245 -32.19 -5.10 12.60
N SER A 246 -32.05 -6.25 13.23
CA SER A 246 -32.77 -7.48 12.84
C SER A 246 -34.28 -7.27 12.73
N ASN A 247 -34.90 -6.59 13.69
CA ASN A 247 -36.35 -6.31 13.70
C ASN A 247 -36.79 -5.44 12.50
N GLU A 248 -35.96 -4.44 12.10
CA GLU A 248 -36.26 -3.61 10.92
C GLU A 248 -36.15 -4.41 9.62
N LEU A 249 -35.20 -5.33 9.56
CA LEU A 249 -34.96 -6.19 8.40
C LEU A 249 -36.08 -7.24 8.27
N GLU A 250 -36.57 -7.79 9.38
CA GLU A 250 -37.68 -8.73 9.40
C GLU A 250 -38.98 -8.07 8.90
N VAL A 251 -39.29 -6.86 9.36
CA VAL A 251 -40.46 -6.10 8.87
C VAL A 251 -40.32 -5.81 7.37
N MET A 252 -39.14 -5.47 6.88
CA MET A 252 -38.90 -5.26 5.44
C MET A 252 -39.14 -6.52 4.62
N ARG A 253 -38.73 -7.69 5.12
CA ARG A 253 -39.04 -9.01 4.51
C ARG A 253 -40.52 -9.29 4.43
N PHE A 254 -41.26 -9.07 5.54
CA PHE A 254 -42.72 -9.24 5.55
C PHE A 254 -43.44 -8.32 4.57
N MET A 255 -42.89 -7.16 4.29
CA MET A 255 -43.40 -6.23 3.25
C MET A 255 -42.99 -6.61 1.82
N GLY A 256 -42.28 -7.73 1.59
CA GLY A 256 -41.89 -8.23 0.29
C GLY A 256 -40.61 -7.58 -0.27
N ALA A 257 -39.75 -6.98 0.56
CA ALA A 257 -38.47 -6.45 0.10
C ALA A 257 -37.58 -7.57 -0.43
N THR A 258 -36.97 -7.35 -1.59
CA THR A 258 -36.01 -8.30 -2.17
C THR A 258 -34.71 -8.37 -1.36
N ASP A 259 -34.05 -9.51 -1.38
CA ASP A 259 -32.74 -9.72 -0.73
C ASP A 259 -31.70 -8.68 -1.17
N ALA A 260 -31.66 -8.34 -2.46
CA ALA A 260 -30.78 -7.30 -2.98
C ALA A 260 -31.05 -5.94 -2.34
N PHE A 261 -32.31 -5.58 -2.14
CA PHE A 261 -32.70 -4.32 -1.50
C PHE A 261 -32.23 -4.25 -0.04
N ILE A 262 -32.29 -5.38 0.67
CA ILE A 262 -31.86 -5.49 2.07
C ILE A 262 -30.34 -5.45 2.20
N LYS A 263 -29.61 -6.10 1.26
CA LYS A 263 -28.14 -6.25 1.29
C LYS A 263 -27.40 -4.99 0.88
N THR A 264 -27.93 -4.26 -0.08
CA THR A 264 -27.26 -3.11 -0.72
C THR A 264 -26.77 -2.03 0.26
N PRO A 265 -27.51 -1.58 1.28
CA PRO A 265 -27.04 -0.57 2.22
C PRO A 265 -25.76 -0.96 2.95
N PHE A 266 -25.64 -2.22 3.38
CA PHE A 266 -24.47 -2.73 4.11
C PHE A 266 -23.21 -2.83 3.22
N ILE A 267 -23.42 -3.13 1.92
CA ILE A 267 -22.31 -3.13 0.95
C ILE A 267 -21.77 -1.71 0.78
N TYR A 268 -22.64 -0.71 0.64
CA TYR A 268 -22.23 0.69 0.55
C TYR A 268 -21.55 1.19 1.82
N GLU A 269 -22.01 0.73 2.98
CA GLU A 269 -21.40 1.05 4.27
C GLU A 269 -19.96 0.52 4.35
N GLY A 270 -19.74 -0.74 3.95
CA GLY A 270 -18.39 -1.31 3.88
C GLY A 270 -17.47 -0.57 2.91
N ILE A 271 -17.96 -0.27 1.70
CA ILE A 271 -17.19 0.52 0.71
C ILE A 271 -16.84 1.90 1.28
N LEU A 272 -17.79 2.57 1.94
CA LEU A 272 -17.56 3.90 2.53
C LEU A 272 -16.49 3.85 3.61
N GLN A 273 -16.54 2.86 4.51
CA GLN A 273 -15.50 2.63 5.53
C GLN A 273 -14.14 2.38 4.89
N GLY A 274 -14.09 1.57 3.84
CA GLY A 274 -12.86 1.29 3.09
C GLY A 274 -12.27 2.53 2.42
N VAL A 275 -13.09 3.34 1.77
CA VAL A 275 -12.66 4.61 1.14
C VAL A 275 -12.15 5.61 2.18
N LEU A 276 -12.91 5.83 3.26
CA LEU A 276 -12.50 6.75 4.32
C LEU A 276 -11.22 6.28 5.01
N GLY A 277 -11.12 4.97 5.29
CA GLY A 277 -9.91 4.37 5.83
C GLY A 277 -8.69 4.56 4.92
N ALA A 278 -8.86 4.39 3.61
CA ALA A 278 -7.79 4.60 2.64
C ALA A 278 -7.36 6.07 2.54
N ILE A 279 -8.31 7.01 2.55
CA ILE A 279 -8.00 8.46 2.53
C ILE A 279 -7.20 8.84 3.80
N LEU A 280 -7.62 8.37 4.96
CA LEU A 280 -6.89 8.58 6.20
C LEU A 280 -5.49 7.94 6.15
N ALA A 281 -5.38 6.73 5.62
CA ALA A 281 -4.10 6.05 5.45
C ALA A 281 -3.14 6.82 4.52
N LEU A 282 -3.63 7.35 3.41
CA LEU A 282 -2.84 8.20 2.51
C LEU A 282 -2.33 9.45 3.23
N GLY A 283 -3.19 10.10 4.03
CA GLY A 283 -2.80 11.24 4.86
C GLY A 283 -1.72 10.88 5.88
N LEU A 284 -1.90 9.78 6.63
CA LEU A 284 -0.93 9.30 7.61
C LEU A 284 0.40 8.88 6.96
N THR A 285 0.35 8.17 5.83
CA THR A 285 1.58 7.78 5.09
C THR A 285 2.34 9.01 4.58
N THR A 286 1.63 10.03 4.11
CA THR A 286 2.24 11.30 3.70
C THR A 286 2.87 12.04 4.89
N LEU A 287 2.21 12.06 6.04
CA LEU A 287 2.76 12.62 7.28
C LEU A 287 4.01 11.87 7.75
N LEU A 288 4.00 10.54 7.68
CA LEU A 288 5.18 9.71 7.98
C LEU A 288 6.34 10.05 7.03
N TRP A 289 6.08 10.18 5.73
CA TRP A 289 7.10 10.59 4.77
C TRP A 289 7.66 11.98 5.09
N LEU A 290 6.80 12.97 5.38
CA LEU A 290 7.22 14.33 5.74
C LEU A 290 8.10 14.35 7.00
N GLY A 291 7.76 13.60 8.03
CA GLY A 291 8.57 13.50 9.24
C GLY A 291 9.88 12.74 9.03
N ALA A 292 9.83 11.62 8.30
CA ALA A 292 11.01 10.80 8.06
C ALA A 292 12.04 11.45 7.13
N ARG A 293 11.60 12.25 6.14
CA ARG A 293 12.52 12.86 5.17
C ARG A 293 13.55 13.77 5.82
N GLU A 294 13.14 14.53 6.85
CA GLU A 294 14.06 15.45 7.55
C GLU A 294 15.12 14.66 8.31
N VAL A 295 14.70 13.64 9.05
CA VAL A 295 15.61 12.76 9.80
C VAL A 295 16.60 12.05 8.86
N VAL A 296 16.12 11.50 7.74
CA VAL A 296 16.97 10.81 6.75
C VAL A 296 17.96 11.78 6.11
N THR A 297 17.54 13.01 5.80
CA THR A 297 18.43 14.03 5.22
C THR A 297 19.51 14.46 6.21
N GLU A 298 19.17 14.60 7.51
CA GLU A 298 20.12 14.92 8.56
C GLU A 298 21.14 13.79 8.79
N LEU A 299 20.67 12.55 8.82
CA LEU A 299 21.55 11.37 8.88
C LEU A 299 22.47 11.32 7.66
N GLY A 300 21.95 11.58 6.47
CA GLY A 300 22.76 11.65 5.25
C GLY A 300 23.89 12.66 5.39
N ARG A 301 23.61 13.86 5.88
CA ARG A 301 24.63 14.90 6.13
C ARG A 301 25.68 14.47 7.14
N ALA A 302 25.24 13.84 8.24
CA ALA A 302 26.14 13.37 9.30
C ALA A 302 27.14 12.32 8.81
N PHE A 303 26.76 11.49 7.86
CA PHE A 303 27.59 10.43 7.29
C PHE A 303 28.16 10.76 5.91
N ALA A 304 28.06 12.04 5.47
CA ALA A 304 28.48 12.49 4.14
C ALA A 304 27.83 11.68 2.98
N LEU A 305 26.63 11.13 3.20
CA LEU A 305 25.87 10.37 2.23
C LEU A 305 24.74 11.24 1.66
N ASN A 306 24.56 11.20 0.36
CA ASN A 306 23.44 11.87 -0.30
C ASN A 306 22.16 10.99 -0.21
N LEU A 307 21.58 10.93 1.00
CA LEU A 307 20.34 10.19 1.23
C LEU A 307 19.13 11.11 1.03
N PHE A 308 18.30 10.78 0.06
CA PHE A 308 17.03 11.48 -0.18
C PHE A 308 15.89 10.48 -0.07
N LEU A 309 14.89 10.81 0.76
CA LEU A 309 13.68 10.02 0.89
C LEU A 309 12.65 10.49 -0.15
N HIS A 310 12.38 9.66 -1.14
CA HIS A 310 11.41 9.94 -2.19
C HIS A 310 9.99 9.65 -1.70
N PRO A 311 9.00 10.47 -2.11
CA PRO A 311 7.59 10.20 -1.79
C PRO A 311 7.12 8.93 -2.52
N LEU A 312 6.00 8.36 -2.06
CA LEU A 312 5.40 7.22 -2.74
C LEU A 312 4.97 7.61 -4.17
N PRO A 313 5.32 6.81 -5.18
CA PRO A 313 4.86 7.03 -6.55
C PRO A 313 3.33 6.97 -6.66
N TYR A 314 2.73 7.74 -7.57
CA TYR A 314 1.28 7.78 -7.80
C TYR A 314 0.60 6.42 -7.95
N PRO A 315 1.17 5.42 -8.65
CA PRO A 315 0.58 4.07 -8.72
C PRO A 315 0.37 3.42 -7.36
N HIS A 316 1.28 3.60 -6.41
CA HIS A 316 1.15 3.06 -5.06
C HIS A 316 0.03 3.76 -4.27
N LEU A 317 -0.13 5.06 -4.44
CA LEU A 317 -1.24 5.82 -3.82
C LEU A 317 -2.58 5.33 -4.35
N ALA A 318 -2.71 5.15 -5.68
CA ALA A 318 -3.90 4.60 -6.31
C ALA A 318 -4.17 3.17 -5.84
N PHE A 319 -3.13 2.35 -5.65
CA PHE A 319 -3.25 0.98 -5.16
C PHE A 319 -3.76 0.93 -3.71
N ILE A 320 -3.29 1.81 -2.81
CA ILE A 320 -3.80 1.91 -1.43
C ILE A 320 -5.30 2.24 -1.44
N LEU A 321 -5.73 3.17 -2.30
CA LEU A 321 -7.16 3.51 -2.42
C LEU A 321 -7.97 2.32 -2.93
N ALA A 322 -7.48 1.64 -3.97
CA ALA A 322 -8.12 0.44 -4.52
C ALA A 322 -8.21 -0.69 -3.49
N LEU A 323 -7.15 -0.93 -2.72
CA LEU A 323 -7.14 -1.90 -1.61
C LEU A 323 -8.18 -1.57 -0.55
N GLY A 324 -8.32 -0.31 -0.15
CA GLY A 324 -9.33 0.10 0.83
C GLY A 324 -10.75 -0.19 0.34
N ILE A 325 -11.05 0.14 -0.91
CA ILE A 325 -12.35 -0.17 -1.54
C ILE A 325 -12.58 -1.68 -1.59
N LEU A 326 -11.57 -2.45 -1.99
CA LEU A 326 -11.65 -3.91 -2.10
C LEU A 326 -11.87 -4.55 -0.73
N LEU A 327 -11.19 -4.10 0.31
CA LEU A 327 -11.35 -4.59 1.68
C LEU A 327 -12.75 -4.29 2.21
N GLY A 328 -13.23 -3.06 2.02
CA GLY A 328 -14.58 -2.67 2.41
C GLY A 328 -15.65 -3.51 1.71
N LEU A 329 -15.48 -3.72 0.40
CA LEU A 329 -16.38 -4.53 -0.41
C LEU A 329 -16.36 -6.01 0.00
N THR A 330 -15.17 -6.62 0.11
CA THR A 330 -15.03 -8.05 0.45
C THR A 330 -15.51 -8.35 1.87
N GLY A 331 -15.16 -7.50 2.85
CA GLY A 331 -15.65 -7.63 4.23
C GLY A 331 -17.16 -7.55 4.31
N ALA A 332 -17.77 -6.59 3.59
CA ALA A 332 -19.22 -6.45 3.51
C ALA A 332 -19.89 -7.66 2.83
N LEU A 333 -19.35 -8.12 1.70
CA LEU A 333 -19.90 -9.27 0.98
C LEU A 333 -19.84 -10.55 1.81
N ILE A 334 -18.73 -10.82 2.50
CA ILE A 334 -18.58 -11.98 3.39
C ILE A 334 -19.63 -11.93 4.49
N SER A 335 -19.81 -10.78 5.15
CA SER A 335 -20.78 -10.61 6.23
C SER A 335 -22.22 -10.81 5.74
N VAL A 336 -22.58 -10.08 4.69
CA VAL A 336 -23.93 -10.07 4.13
C VAL A 336 -24.33 -11.45 3.59
N SER A 337 -23.41 -12.13 2.87
CA SER A 337 -23.68 -13.46 2.31
C SER A 337 -23.87 -14.53 3.36
N ARG A 338 -23.18 -14.40 4.50
CA ARG A 338 -23.20 -15.40 5.58
C ARG A 338 -24.36 -15.19 6.56
N PHE A 339 -24.73 -13.95 6.86
CA PHE A 339 -25.68 -13.62 7.92
C PHE A 339 -27.08 -13.24 7.42
N LEU A 340 -27.27 -12.94 6.15
CA LEU A 340 -28.59 -12.73 5.54
C LEU A 340 -29.13 -13.97 4.79
N LYS A 341 -28.45 -15.12 4.92
CA LYS A 341 -28.97 -16.43 4.50
C LYS A 341 -29.72 -17.08 5.69
N VAL A 342 -30.81 -16.52 6.08
CA VAL A 342 -31.79 -17.21 6.99
C VAL A 342 -33.14 -17.10 6.33
#